data_8bf6a8898d5ede8be37585a03d81a9d7
#
_entry.id   8bf6a8898d5ede8be37585a03d81a9d7
#
_cell.length_a   1.000
_cell.length_b   1.000
_cell.length_c   1.000
_cell.angle_alpha   90.00
_cell.angle_beta   90.00
_cell.angle_gamma   90.00
#
_symmetry.space_group_name_H-M   'P 1'
#
loop_
_entity.id
_entity.type
_entity.pdbx_description
1 polymer ?
#
loop_
_entity_poly.entity_id
_entity_poly.type
_entity_poly.pdbx_seq_one_letter_code
_entity_poly.pdbx_strand_id
1 'polypeptide(L)'
;SSAADQIEGIKEFVIAARNLKAEYRLANRRDVTFYYTSDGEDLFEPDLDTVKVLIGAAALERTVSGPEGAPAVACEIATLYLDLAKAIDVNAEKERLSKELENLDRVTTGIETRLNNEAFISRAPEEVVQGTRDQLAINLEKRVKLVKLLAGLK
;
A
#
# COMPACT_ATOMS: atom_id res chain seq x y z
N SER A 1 -27.59 22.62 -14.01
CA SER A 1 -26.76 22.69 -12.82
C SER A 1 -25.69 23.76 -12.99
N SER A 2 -25.41 24.48 -11.94
CA SER A 2 -24.39 25.50 -11.91
C SER A 2 -23.02 24.91 -11.52
N ALA A 3 -21.97 25.69 -11.73
CA ALA A 3 -20.64 25.36 -11.24
C ALA A 3 -20.63 25.14 -9.72
N ALA A 4 -21.46 25.88 -8.99
CA ALA A 4 -21.60 25.74 -7.54
C ALA A 4 -22.18 24.37 -7.16
N ASP A 5 -23.17 23.87 -7.89
CA ASP A 5 -23.75 22.55 -7.66
C ASP A 5 -22.75 21.45 -7.94
N GLN A 6 -21.92 21.61 -8.96
CA GLN A 6 -20.86 20.69 -9.30
C GLN A 6 -19.81 20.60 -8.19
N ILE A 7 -19.40 21.74 -7.66
CA ILE A 7 -18.45 21.82 -6.54
C ILE A 7 -19.02 21.15 -5.29
N GLU A 8 -20.29 21.40 -4.97
CA GLU A 8 -20.94 20.77 -3.83
C GLU A 8 -21.04 19.24 -4.00
N GLY A 9 -21.31 18.78 -5.22
CA GLY A 9 -21.35 17.36 -5.54
C GLY A 9 -19.98 16.70 -5.36
N ILE A 10 -18.91 17.36 -5.77
CA ILE A 10 -17.54 16.88 -5.57
C ILE A 10 -17.18 16.82 -4.09
N LYS A 11 -17.55 17.86 -3.32
CA LYS A 11 -17.34 17.87 -1.87
C LYS A 11 -18.04 16.72 -1.18
N GLU A 12 -19.29 16.46 -1.54
CA GLU A 12 -20.06 15.31 -1.02
C GLU A 12 -19.35 14.01 -1.30
N PHE A 13 -18.88 13.83 -2.53
CA PHE A 13 -18.13 12.64 -2.96
C PHE A 13 -16.83 12.45 -2.16
N VAL A 14 -16.06 13.51 -1.97
CA VAL A 14 -14.81 13.47 -1.20
C VAL A 14 -15.08 13.08 0.25
N ILE A 15 -16.10 13.67 0.87
CA ILE A 15 -16.48 13.35 2.25
C ILE A 15 -16.92 11.88 2.36
N ALA A 16 -17.75 11.42 1.43
CA ALA A 16 -18.21 10.03 1.40
C ALA A 16 -17.04 9.05 1.28
N ALA A 17 -16.07 9.34 0.41
CA ALA A 17 -14.92 8.47 0.22
C ALA A 17 -14.05 8.42 1.49
N ARG A 18 -13.81 9.55 2.12
CA ARG A 18 -13.05 9.62 3.37
C ARG A 18 -13.75 8.86 4.51
N ASN A 19 -15.06 9.02 4.62
CA ASN A 19 -15.85 8.32 5.62
C ASN A 19 -15.83 6.81 5.38
N LEU A 20 -15.91 6.39 4.12
CA LEU A 20 -15.88 4.98 3.76
C LEU A 20 -14.53 4.37 4.12
N LYS A 21 -13.43 5.07 3.82
CA LYS A 21 -12.09 4.63 4.25
C LYS A 21 -12.01 4.48 5.77
N ALA A 22 -12.51 5.47 6.51
CA ALA A 22 -12.48 5.45 7.97
C ALA A 22 -13.29 4.29 8.55
N GLU A 23 -14.45 4.00 7.97
CA GLU A 23 -15.30 2.88 8.37
C GLU A 23 -14.56 1.54 8.32
N TYR A 24 -13.70 1.36 7.33
CA TYR A 24 -12.92 0.14 7.15
C TYR A 24 -11.47 0.26 7.63
N ARG A 25 -11.18 1.27 8.47
CA ARG A 25 -9.86 1.50 9.08
C ARG A 25 -8.74 1.74 8.05
N LEU A 26 -9.09 2.39 6.95
CA LEU A 26 -8.16 2.71 5.86
C LEU A 26 -7.85 4.20 5.77
N ALA A 27 -8.25 5.00 6.77
CA ALA A 27 -8.15 6.46 6.73
C ALA A 27 -6.73 6.96 6.43
N ASN A 28 -5.71 6.29 6.96
CA ASN A 28 -4.31 6.68 6.78
C ASN A 28 -3.64 5.98 5.58
N ARG A 29 -4.37 5.13 4.89
CA ARG A 29 -3.86 4.40 3.73
C ARG A 29 -4.04 5.25 2.47
N ARG A 30 -3.01 5.24 1.60
CA ARG A 30 -3.06 5.95 0.32
C ARG A 30 -2.92 5.02 -0.87
N ASP A 31 -2.92 3.72 -0.60
CA ASP A 31 -2.80 2.66 -1.60
C ASP A 31 -4.14 2.05 -2.01
N VAL A 32 -5.25 2.68 -1.59
CA VAL A 32 -6.59 2.18 -1.86
C VAL A 32 -7.04 2.56 -3.28
N THR A 33 -7.91 1.71 -3.83
CA THR A 33 -8.54 1.93 -5.12
C THR A 33 -10.03 2.18 -4.93
N PHE A 34 -10.53 3.23 -5.56
CA PHE A 34 -11.94 3.53 -5.65
C PHE A 34 -12.40 3.45 -7.10
N TYR A 35 -13.63 3.06 -7.27
CA TYR A 35 -14.33 3.13 -8.54
C TYR A 35 -15.55 4.02 -8.39
N TYR A 36 -16.02 4.58 -9.46
CA TYR A 36 -17.30 5.31 -9.46
C TYR A 36 -18.07 5.04 -10.74
N THR A 37 -19.39 5.05 -10.61
CA THR A 37 -20.30 5.03 -11.74
C THR A 37 -21.05 6.34 -11.75
N SER A 38 -21.31 6.89 -12.93
CA SER A 38 -22.13 8.09 -13.07
C SER A 38 -22.98 7.99 -14.31
N ASP A 39 -24.15 8.58 -14.25
CA ASP A 39 -25.06 8.67 -15.40
C ASP A 39 -24.66 9.88 -16.23
N GLY A 40 -24.45 9.67 -17.53
CA GLY A 40 -24.14 10.76 -18.45
C GLY A 40 -22.69 11.22 -18.38
N GLU A 41 -22.49 12.53 -18.29
CA GLU A 41 -21.18 13.16 -18.31
C GLU A 41 -20.33 12.83 -17.08
N ASP A 42 -19.04 12.69 -17.29
CA ASP A 42 -18.10 12.52 -16.21
C ASP A 42 -17.76 13.91 -15.62
N LEU A 43 -18.32 14.17 -14.45
CA LEU A 43 -18.17 15.48 -13.79
C LEU A 43 -16.83 15.62 -13.05
N PHE A 44 -16.01 14.58 -12.99
CA PHE A 44 -14.72 14.63 -12.35
C PHE A 44 -13.59 15.07 -13.28
N GLU A 45 -13.77 14.96 -14.59
CA GLU A 45 -12.80 15.51 -15.51
C GLU A 45 -12.99 17.03 -15.64
N PRO A 46 -11.92 17.81 -15.62
CA PRO A 46 -10.50 17.50 -15.55
C PRO A 46 -9.93 17.36 -14.14
N ASP A 47 -10.75 17.36 -13.11
CA ASP A 47 -10.33 17.41 -11.70
C ASP A 47 -10.04 16.05 -11.07
N LEU A 48 -10.06 14.99 -11.85
CA LEU A 48 -9.94 13.61 -11.36
C LEU A 48 -8.70 13.39 -10.49
N ASP A 49 -7.54 13.88 -10.91
CA ASP A 49 -6.30 13.74 -10.15
C ASP A 49 -6.35 14.46 -8.80
N THR A 50 -6.97 15.64 -8.80
CA THR A 50 -7.15 16.40 -7.56
C THR A 50 -8.08 15.66 -6.60
N VAL A 51 -9.19 15.16 -7.11
CA VAL A 51 -10.14 14.38 -6.29
C VAL A 51 -9.47 13.13 -5.73
N LYS A 52 -8.71 12.42 -6.55
CA LYS A 52 -7.95 11.25 -6.12
C LYS A 52 -7.02 11.56 -4.93
N VAL A 53 -6.29 12.67 -5.01
CA VAL A 53 -5.41 13.11 -3.91
C VAL A 53 -6.23 13.44 -2.66
N LEU A 54 -7.33 14.18 -2.82
CA LEU A 54 -8.17 14.61 -1.70
C LEU A 54 -8.80 13.42 -0.94
N ILE A 55 -9.13 12.34 -1.64
CA ILE A 55 -9.68 11.14 -1.00
C ILE A 55 -8.58 10.18 -0.50
N GLY A 56 -7.33 10.47 -0.78
CA GLY A 56 -6.22 9.63 -0.36
C GLY A 56 -6.23 8.26 -1.04
N ALA A 57 -6.38 8.24 -2.36
CA ALA A 57 -6.43 7.01 -3.14
C ALA A 57 -5.24 6.91 -4.10
N ALA A 58 -4.81 5.68 -4.36
CA ALA A 58 -3.83 5.39 -5.40
C ALA A 58 -4.49 5.40 -6.78
N ALA A 59 -5.78 5.03 -6.84
CA ALA A 59 -6.53 5.02 -8.08
C ALA A 59 -7.99 5.41 -7.83
N LEU A 60 -8.55 6.15 -8.75
CA LEU A 60 -9.96 6.52 -8.81
C LEU A 60 -10.38 6.39 -10.27
N GLU A 61 -11.18 5.38 -10.58
CA GLU A 61 -11.50 5.02 -11.96
C GLU A 61 -13.01 4.95 -12.20
N ARG A 62 -13.42 5.51 -13.32
CA ARG A 62 -14.79 5.40 -13.78
C ARG A 62 -15.06 3.98 -14.28
N THR A 63 -16.20 3.43 -13.94
CA THR A 63 -16.61 2.10 -14.38
C THR A 63 -18.11 2.10 -14.75
N VAL A 64 -18.52 1.13 -15.52
CA VAL A 64 -19.93 0.94 -15.85
C VAL A 64 -20.66 0.25 -14.69
N SER A 65 -19.97 -0.64 -14.00
CA SER A 65 -20.52 -1.40 -12.88
C SER A 65 -19.45 -1.54 -11.82
N GLY A 66 -19.77 -1.24 -10.57
CA GLY A 66 -18.86 -1.39 -9.46
C GLY A 66 -18.48 -2.85 -9.19
N PRO A 67 -17.36 -3.10 -8.51
CA PRO A 67 -16.98 -4.46 -8.13
C PRO A 67 -18.07 -5.12 -7.29
N GLU A 68 -18.32 -6.39 -7.57
CA GLU A 68 -19.33 -7.15 -6.84
C GLU A 68 -18.99 -7.23 -5.34
N GLY A 69 -19.97 -6.92 -4.51
CA GLY A 69 -19.79 -6.97 -3.06
C GLY A 69 -18.98 -5.82 -2.46
N ALA A 70 -18.53 -4.87 -3.28
CA ALA A 70 -17.76 -3.73 -2.78
C ALA A 70 -18.64 -2.79 -1.94
N PRO A 71 -18.13 -2.27 -0.82
CA PRO A 71 -18.81 -1.20 -0.09
C PRO A 71 -19.05 -0.02 -1.03
N ALA A 72 -20.25 0.51 -0.99
CA ALA A 72 -20.68 1.57 -1.90
C ALA A 72 -21.43 2.68 -1.18
N VAL A 73 -21.33 3.89 -1.72
CA VAL A 73 -22.11 5.04 -1.26
C VAL A 73 -22.68 5.72 -2.48
N ALA A 74 -24.00 5.89 -2.49
CA ALA A 74 -24.66 6.65 -3.54
C ALA A 74 -24.59 8.15 -3.20
N CYS A 75 -23.88 8.89 -4.01
CA CYS A 75 -23.81 10.34 -3.94
C CYS A 75 -24.64 10.94 -5.07
N GLU A 76 -24.90 12.23 -5.01
CA GLU A 76 -25.73 12.88 -6.01
C GLU A 76 -25.16 12.80 -7.41
N ILE A 77 -23.83 12.98 -7.55
CA ILE A 77 -23.19 13.00 -8.88
C ILE A 77 -22.61 11.66 -9.33
N ALA A 78 -22.45 10.70 -8.43
CA ALA A 78 -21.84 9.41 -8.75
C ALA A 78 -22.08 8.43 -7.62
N THR A 79 -22.02 7.14 -7.93
CA THR A 79 -21.95 6.10 -6.90
C THR A 79 -20.50 5.69 -6.74
N LEU A 80 -20.06 5.68 -5.50
CA LEU A 80 -18.67 5.39 -5.11
C LEU A 80 -18.55 3.96 -4.63
N TYR A 81 -17.49 3.29 -5.02
CA TYR A 81 -17.17 1.92 -4.60
C TYR A 81 -15.75 1.86 -4.08
N LEU A 82 -15.56 1.26 -2.91
CA LEU A 82 -14.24 0.99 -2.36
C LEU A 82 -13.83 -0.43 -2.71
N ASP A 83 -12.66 -0.60 -3.32
CA ASP A 83 -12.12 -1.95 -3.58
C ASP A 83 -11.50 -2.51 -2.29
N LEU A 84 -12.37 -2.97 -1.41
CA LEU A 84 -11.99 -3.47 -0.09
C LEU A 84 -11.17 -4.75 -0.18
N ALA A 85 -11.52 -5.64 -1.11
CA ALA A 85 -10.78 -6.90 -1.30
C ALA A 85 -9.33 -6.64 -1.64
N LYS A 86 -9.09 -5.70 -2.57
CA LYS A 86 -7.71 -5.30 -2.94
C LYS A 86 -6.97 -4.68 -1.77
N ALA A 87 -7.63 -3.84 -0.98
CA ALA A 87 -7.02 -3.19 0.19
C ALA A 87 -6.63 -4.21 1.26
N ILE A 88 -7.46 -5.23 1.49
CA ILE A 88 -7.18 -6.31 2.42
C ILE A 88 -5.99 -7.14 1.94
N ASP A 89 -5.95 -7.50 0.66
CA ASP A 89 -4.85 -8.27 0.07
C ASP A 89 -3.53 -7.54 0.15
N VAL A 90 -3.52 -6.24 -0.15
CA VAL A 90 -2.32 -5.40 -0.04
C VAL A 90 -1.84 -5.34 1.41
N ASN A 91 -2.77 -5.19 2.36
CA ASN A 91 -2.42 -5.14 3.78
C ASN A 91 -1.80 -6.46 4.26
N ALA A 92 -2.39 -7.58 3.87
CA ALA A 92 -1.86 -8.91 4.20
C ALA A 92 -0.47 -9.11 3.64
N GLU A 93 -0.23 -8.68 2.40
CA GLU A 93 1.08 -8.77 1.75
C GLU A 93 2.12 -7.89 2.47
N LYS A 94 1.75 -6.67 2.87
CA LYS A 94 2.62 -5.80 3.66
C LYS A 94 3.01 -6.45 4.98
N GLU A 95 2.07 -7.05 5.69
CA GLU A 95 2.34 -7.74 6.95
C GLU A 95 3.29 -8.90 6.75
N ARG A 96 3.06 -9.71 5.72
CA ARG A 96 3.90 -10.85 5.41
C ARG A 96 5.34 -10.41 5.11
N LEU A 97 5.51 -9.42 4.25
CA LEU A 97 6.82 -8.90 3.88
C LEU A 97 7.53 -8.23 5.05
N SER A 98 6.79 -7.51 5.90
CA SER A 98 7.35 -6.86 7.08
C SER A 98 7.89 -7.88 8.07
N LYS A 99 7.17 -8.97 8.29
CA LYS A 99 7.62 -10.07 9.16
C LYS A 99 8.85 -10.78 8.60
N GLU A 100 8.86 -10.98 7.29
CA GLU A 100 10.00 -11.57 6.61
C GLU A 100 11.25 -10.69 6.76
N LEU A 101 11.08 -9.37 6.63
CA LEU A 101 12.17 -8.41 6.81
C LEU A 101 12.67 -8.40 8.26
N GLU A 102 11.77 -8.41 9.25
CA GLU A 102 12.15 -8.51 10.66
C GLU A 102 12.96 -9.75 10.94
N ASN A 103 12.53 -10.90 10.44
CA ASN A 103 13.23 -12.16 10.57
C ASN A 103 14.62 -12.10 9.94
N LEU A 104 14.70 -11.57 8.73
CA LEU A 104 15.95 -11.42 8.01
C LEU A 104 16.91 -10.50 8.78
N ASP A 105 16.43 -9.38 9.30
CA ASP A 105 17.24 -8.44 10.05
C ASP A 105 17.76 -9.06 11.36
N ARG A 106 16.94 -9.87 12.04
CA ARG A 106 17.36 -10.58 13.24
C ARG A 106 18.51 -11.56 12.94
N VAL A 107 18.35 -12.35 11.90
CA VAL A 107 19.38 -13.32 11.48
C VAL A 107 20.65 -12.59 11.05
N THR A 108 20.49 -11.53 10.27
CA THR A 108 21.62 -10.73 9.77
C THR A 108 22.39 -10.07 10.91
N THR A 109 21.69 -9.53 11.91
CA THR A 109 22.33 -8.97 13.12
C THR A 109 23.16 -10.03 13.84
N GLY A 110 22.63 -11.24 13.96
CA GLY A 110 23.38 -12.36 14.57
C GLY A 110 24.65 -12.70 13.80
N ILE A 111 24.58 -12.69 12.47
CA ILE A 111 25.73 -12.92 11.61
C ILE A 111 26.78 -11.81 11.79
N GLU A 112 26.35 -10.55 11.79
CA GLU A 112 27.23 -9.39 11.96
C GLU A 112 27.91 -9.43 13.34
N THR A 113 27.18 -9.77 14.39
CA THR A 113 27.74 -9.92 15.74
C THR A 113 28.84 -10.99 15.75
N ARG A 114 28.61 -12.12 15.08
CA ARG A 114 29.58 -13.19 15.00
C ARG A 114 30.83 -12.77 14.25
N LEU A 115 30.67 -12.06 13.13
CA LEU A 115 31.79 -11.56 12.33
C LEU A 115 32.57 -10.45 13.03
N ASN A 116 31.97 -9.76 13.98
CA ASN A 116 32.63 -8.75 14.81
C ASN A 116 33.31 -9.35 16.04
N ASN A 117 33.15 -10.65 16.27
CA ASN A 117 33.77 -11.34 17.39
C ASN A 117 35.13 -11.88 16.98
N GLU A 118 36.20 -11.30 17.51
CA GLU A 118 37.58 -11.70 17.22
C GLU A 118 37.86 -13.18 17.55
N ALA A 119 37.26 -13.70 18.60
CA ALA A 119 37.40 -15.09 18.98
C ALA A 119 36.85 -16.04 17.93
N PHE A 120 35.71 -15.69 17.32
CA PHE A 120 35.14 -16.45 16.23
C PHE A 120 36.06 -16.44 14.99
N ILE A 121 36.51 -15.26 14.58
CA ILE A 121 37.32 -15.10 13.39
C ILE A 121 38.66 -15.81 13.53
N SER A 122 39.27 -15.77 14.70
CA SER A 122 40.60 -16.37 14.93
C SER A 122 40.56 -17.89 15.17
N ARG A 123 39.43 -18.42 15.70
CA ARG A 123 39.33 -19.82 16.10
C ARG A 123 38.53 -20.70 15.13
N ALA A 124 37.55 -20.12 14.43
CA ALA A 124 36.76 -20.88 13.48
C ALA A 124 37.59 -21.20 12.23
N PRO A 125 37.31 -22.34 11.58
CA PRO A 125 37.94 -22.65 10.29
C PRO A 125 37.67 -21.53 9.28
N GLU A 126 38.65 -21.23 8.44
CA GLU A 126 38.55 -20.19 7.43
C GLU A 126 37.31 -20.36 6.55
N GLU A 127 37.00 -21.60 6.17
CA GLU A 127 35.81 -21.92 5.37
C GLU A 127 34.51 -21.50 6.05
N VAL A 128 34.43 -21.65 7.37
CA VAL A 128 33.26 -21.27 8.17
C VAL A 128 33.14 -19.76 8.22
N VAL A 129 34.23 -19.03 8.43
CA VAL A 129 34.25 -17.58 8.43
C VAL A 129 33.84 -17.04 7.07
N GLN A 130 34.38 -17.60 5.99
CA GLN A 130 34.04 -17.17 4.65
C GLN A 130 32.57 -17.47 4.31
N GLY A 131 32.06 -18.64 4.68
CA GLY A 131 30.67 -19.00 4.50
C GLY A 131 29.74 -18.04 5.24
N THR A 132 30.14 -17.58 6.43
CA THR A 132 29.38 -16.60 7.22
C THR A 132 29.38 -15.24 6.51
N ARG A 133 30.50 -14.81 5.94
CA ARG A 133 30.56 -13.57 5.15
C ARG A 133 29.70 -13.66 3.90
N ASP A 134 29.73 -14.79 3.22
CA ASP A 134 28.90 -15.02 2.02
C ASP A 134 27.40 -14.94 2.37
N GLN A 135 27.02 -15.52 3.50
CA GLN A 135 25.63 -15.48 3.96
C GLN A 135 25.19 -14.04 4.28
N LEU A 136 26.08 -13.24 4.86
CA LEU A 136 25.81 -11.84 5.10
C LEU A 136 25.51 -11.11 3.78
N ALA A 137 26.33 -11.31 2.76
CA ALA A 137 26.14 -10.69 1.46
C ALA A 137 24.79 -11.08 0.85
N ILE A 138 24.43 -12.37 0.91
CA ILE A 138 23.15 -12.87 0.42
C ILE A 138 21.98 -12.20 1.16
N ASN A 139 22.08 -12.09 2.48
CA ASN A 139 21.02 -11.50 3.30
C ASN A 139 20.84 -10.00 3.02
N LEU A 140 21.94 -9.29 2.79
CA LEU A 140 21.88 -7.86 2.45
C LEU A 140 21.20 -7.64 1.08
N GLU A 141 21.44 -8.51 0.11
CA GLU A 141 20.74 -8.48 -1.18
C GLU A 141 19.24 -8.75 -1.01
N LYS A 142 18.89 -9.76 -0.23
CA LYS A 142 17.48 -10.07 0.08
C LYS A 142 16.79 -8.88 0.74
N ARG A 143 17.47 -8.21 1.65
CA ARG A 143 16.95 -7.05 2.35
C ARG A 143 16.60 -5.93 1.37
N VAL A 144 17.48 -5.63 0.43
CA VAL A 144 17.24 -4.62 -0.59
C VAL A 144 15.96 -4.95 -1.38
N LYS A 145 15.78 -6.20 -1.77
CA LYS A 145 14.59 -6.65 -2.52
C LYS A 145 13.31 -6.51 -1.69
N LEU A 146 13.34 -6.91 -0.42
CA LEU A 146 12.18 -6.80 0.47
C LEU A 146 11.78 -5.35 0.71
N VAL A 147 12.75 -4.48 0.95
CA VAL A 147 12.50 -3.04 1.13
C VAL A 147 11.87 -2.44 -0.12
N LYS A 148 12.34 -2.80 -1.31
CA LYS A 148 11.75 -2.34 -2.58
C LYS A 148 10.31 -2.82 -2.75
N LEU A 149 10.05 -4.11 -2.45
CA LEU A 149 8.70 -4.66 -2.55
C LEU A 149 7.75 -3.94 -1.60
N LEU A 150 8.18 -3.69 -0.36
CA LEU A 150 7.38 -2.94 0.62
C LEU A 150 7.12 -1.51 0.16
N ALA A 151 8.12 -0.83 -0.38
CA ALA A 151 7.96 0.53 -0.90
C ALA A 151 6.95 0.58 -2.05
N GLY A 152 6.90 -0.44 -2.88
CA GLY A 152 5.96 -0.54 -4.00
C GLY A 152 4.51 -0.76 -3.58
N LEU A 153 4.27 -1.17 -2.33
CA LEU A 153 2.92 -1.40 -1.80
C LEU A 153 2.33 -0.20 -1.05
N LYS A 154 3.05 0.88 -0.95
CA LYS A 154 2.58 2.09 -0.26
C LYS A 154 1.67 2.94 -1.14
#